data_4232e8ff6e042413f359728aed485c6c
#
_entry.id   4232e8ff6e042413f359728aed485c6c
#
_cell.length_a   1.000
_cell.length_b   1.000
_cell.length_c   1.000
_cell.angle_alpha   90.00
_cell.angle_beta   90.00
_cell.angle_gamma   90.00
#
_symmetry.space_group_name_H-M   'P 1'
#
loop_
_entity.id
_entity.type
_entity.pdbx_description
1 polymer ?
#
loop_
_entity_poly.entity_id
_entity_poly.type
_entity_poly.pdbx_seq_one_letter_code
_entity_poly.pdbx_strand_id
1 'polypeptide(L)'
;ITVNALTAADSVIIPVQCEYFALEGISKLLNTIKLVKRKLNPELEIEGFLLTMYDSRLKLANQIYDEMKRHFQELVFRTVIQRNVKLSEAPSHGLPAILYDAVSTGAKNYLALAKEILSRRVEE
;
A
#
# COMPACT_ATOMS: atom_id res chain seq x y z
N ILE A 1 -11.57 9.46 12.30
CA ILE A 1 -11.71 8.19 11.53
C ILE A 1 -10.42 7.39 11.53
N THR A 2 -9.28 8.04 11.28
CA THR A 2 -7.98 7.36 11.26
C THR A 2 -7.69 6.67 12.59
N VAL A 3 -7.85 7.37 13.71
CA VAL A 3 -7.61 6.80 15.04
C VAL A 3 -8.55 5.64 15.33
N ASN A 4 -9.82 5.78 14.96
CA ASN A 4 -10.80 4.71 15.17
C ASN A 4 -10.46 3.46 14.37
N ALA A 5 -10.08 3.63 13.10
CA ALA A 5 -9.69 2.51 12.23
C ALA A 5 -8.44 1.81 12.77
N LEU A 6 -7.43 2.55 13.17
CA LEU A 6 -6.19 1.99 13.72
C LEU A 6 -6.41 1.27 15.05
N THR A 7 -7.33 1.78 15.86
CA THR A 7 -7.66 1.14 17.14
C THR A 7 -8.33 -0.22 16.93
N ALA A 8 -9.16 -0.34 15.90
CA ALA A 8 -9.90 -1.56 15.60
C ALA A 8 -9.10 -2.58 14.77
N ALA A 9 -8.08 -2.15 14.06
CA ALA A 9 -7.37 -3.00 13.11
C ALA A 9 -6.39 -3.95 13.79
N ASP A 10 -6.18 -5.11 13.19
CA ASP A 10 -5.12 -6.05 13.58
C ASP A 10 -3.79 -5.64 12.95
N SER A 11 -3.83 -5.23 11.70
CA SER A 11 -2.67 -4.74 10.95
C SER A 11 -3.11 -3.71 9.94
N VAL A 12 -2.14 -2.96 9.40
CA VAL A 12 -2.41 -1.93 8.40
C VAL A 12 -1.51 -2.08 7.20
N ILE A 13 -2.07 -1.86 6.02
CA ILE A 13 -1.32 -1.67 4.79
C ILE A 13 -1.33 -0.18 4.50
N ILE A 14 -0.15 0.39 4.28
CA ILE A 14 0.00 1.81 4.05
C ILE A 14 0.24 2.05 2.56
N PRO A 15 -0.76 2.53 1.80
CA PRO A 15 -0.55 2.89 0.42
C PRO A 15 0.24 4.19 0.33
N VAL A 16 1.21 4.21 -0.57
CA VAL A 16 2.10 5.35 -0.77
C VAL A 16 2.03 5.74 -2.24
N GLN A 17 1.42 6.88 -2.54
CA GLN A 17 1.43 7.41 -3.89
C GLN A 17 2.83 7.90 -4.22
N CYS A 18 3.29 7.62 -5.44
CA CYS A 18 4.62 8.00 -5.89
C CYS A 18 4.66 9.48 -6.26
N GLU A 19 4.62 10.34 -5.24
CA GLU A 19 4.62 11.79 -5.34
C GLU A 19 5.79 12.39 -4.58
N TYR A 20 6.08 13.65 -4.87
CA TYR A 20 7.23 14.36 -4.30
C TYR A 20 7.22 14.38 -2.76
N PHE A 21 6.04 14.52 -2.14
CA PHE A 21 5.92 14.62 -0.68
C PHE A 21 5.54 13.31 0.01
N ALA A 22 5.68 12.18 -0.67
CA ALA A 22 5.26 10.89 -0.13
C ALA A 22 5.93 10.55 1.20
N LEU A 23 7.25 10.76 1.29
CA LEU A 23 8.01 10.42 2.51
C LEU A 23 7.61 11.26 3.71
N GLU A 24 7.27 12.53 3.49
CA GLU A 24 6.81 13.42 4.56
C GLU A 24 5.48 12.94 5.14
N GLY A 25 4.54 12.57 4.28
CA GLY A 25 3.24 12.05 4.71
C GLY A 25 3.38 10.75 5.49
N ILE A 26 4.30 9.88 5.09
CA ILE A 26 4.58 8.63 5.79
C ILE A 26 5.08 8.90 7.21
N SER A 27 5.99 9.85 7.40
CA SER A 27 6.52 10.18 8.72
C SER A 27 5.41 10.60 9.68
N LYS A 28 4.47 11.42 9.21
CA LYS A 28 3.33 11.86 10.02
C LYS A 28 2.42 10.69 10.40
N LEU A 29 2.13 9.82 9.43
CA LEU A 29 1.28 8.66 9.65
C LEU A 29 1.94 7.68 10.63
N LEU A 30 3.23 7.44 10.51
CA LEU A 30 3.96 6.56 11.42
C LEU A 30 3.92 7.07 12.86
N ASN A 31 4.01 8.38 13.06
CA ASN A 31 3.88 8.96 14.39
C ASN A 31 2.49 8.69 14.98
N THR A 32 1.45 8.82 14.17
CA THR A 32 0.08 8.50 14.59
C THR A 32 -0.06 7.03 14.95
N ILE A 33 0.49 6.14 14.13
CA ILE A 33 0.44 4.69 14.37
C ILE A 33 1.16 4.35 15.68
N LYS A 34 2.34 4.91 15.92
CA LYS A 34 3.08 4.68 17.16
C LYS A 34 2.27 5.12 18.40
N LEU A 35 1.61 6.26 18.29
CA LEU A 35 0.78 6.77 19.38
C LEU A 35 -0.41 5.87 19.67
N VAL A 36 -1.11 5.43 18.64
CA VAL A 36 -2.26 4.51 18.77
C VAL A 36 -1.79 3.17 19.33
N LYS A 37 -0.69 2.64 18.83
CA LYS A 37 -0.13 1.37 19.29
C LYS A 37 0.20 1.42 20.78
N ARG A 38 0.78 2.53 21.23
CA ARG A 38 1.18 2.67 22.62
C ARG A 38 -0.01 2.83 23.58
N LYS A 39 -1.04 3.60 23.16
CA LYS A 39 -2.13 4.00 24.06
C LYS A 39 -3.43 3.23 23.89
N LEU A 40 -3.73 2.76 22.68
CA LEU A 40 -5.06 2.22 22.36
C LEU A 40 -5.04 0.79 21.83
N ASN A 41 -3.99 0.39 21.10
CA ASN A 41 -3.95 -0.91 20.44
C ASN A 41 -2.52 -1.45 20.37
N PRO A 42 -2.03 -2.07 21.43
CA PRO A 42 -0.65 -2.61 21.46
C PRO A 42 -0.37 -3.70 20.43
N GLU A 43 -1.41 -4.38 19.96
CA GLU A 43 -1.29 -5.48 19.00
C GLU A 43 -1.22 -5.02 17.55
N LEU A 44 -1.41 -3.72 17.30
CA LEU A 44 -1.40 -3.17 15.94
C LEU A 44 -0.04 -3.36 15.29
N GLU A 45 -0.02 -3.90 14.08
CA GLU A 45 1.19 -4.11 13.32
C GLU A 45 1.07 -3.48 11.92
N ILE A 46 2.22 -3.18 11.32
CA ILE A 46 2.28 -2.74 9.93
C ILE A 46 2.48 -3.95 9.05
N GLU A 47 1.49 -4.26 8.22
CA GLU A 47 1.57 -5.35 7.23
C GLU A 47 2.59 -5.02 6.15
N GLY A 48 2.58 -3.78 5.68
CA GLY A 48 3.54 -3.33 4.68
C GLY A 48 3.20 -2.00 4.06
N PHE A 49 4.14 -1.50 3.28
CA PHE A 49 3.99 -0.28 2.47
C PHE A 49 3.77 -0.68 1.02
N LEU A 50 2.71 -0.17 0.43
CA LEU A 50 2.33 -0.48 -0.94
C LEU A 50 2.47 0.77 -1.81
N LEU A 51 3.40 0.75 -2.76
CA LEU A 51 3.51 1.87 -3.69
C LEU A 51 2.40 1.81 -4.73
N THR A 52 1.69 2.91 -4.88
CA THR A 52 0.58 3.06 -5.81
C THR A 52 0.86 4.18 -6.79
N MET A 53 0.08 4.25 -7.86
CA MET A 53 0.27 5.24 -8.93
C MET A 53 1.70 5.18 -9.49
N TYR A 54 2.28 3.99 -9.51
CA TYR A 54 3.66 3.77 -9.92
C TYR A 54 3.77 3.83 -11.45
N ASP A 55 4.74 4.58 -11.94
CA ASP A 55 5.07 4.62 -13.35
C ASP A 55 6.59 4.41 -13.48
N SER A 56 6.98 3.22 -13.95
CA SER A 56 8.40 2.83 -14.04
C SER A 56 9.21 3.69 -14.99
N ARG A 57 8.54 4.46 -15.88
CA ARG A 57 9.22 5.39 -16.77
C ARG A 57 9.66 6.65 -16.04
N LEU A 58 9.10 6.95 -14.88
CA LEU A 58 9.40 8.15 -14.13
C LEU A 58 10.53 7.90 -13.14
N LYS A 59 11.55 8.74 -13.21
CA LYS A 59 12.68 8.68 -12.31
C LYS A 59 12.26 8.84 -10.85
N LEU A 60 11.30 9.74 -10.61
CA LEU A 60 10.77 9.98 -9.26
C LEU A 60 10.18 8.72 -8.62
N ALA A 61 9.40 7.95 -9.38
CA ALA A 61 8.79 6.72 -8.87
C ALA A 61 9.86 5.73 -8.43
N ASN A 62 10.88 5.54 -9.26
CA ASN A 62 11.98 4.64 -8.93
C ASN A 62 12.79 5.13 -7.73
N GLN A 63 12.99 6.43 -7.60
CA GLN A 63 13.68 7.01 -6.45
C GLN A 63 12.90 6.79 -5.15
N ILE A 64 11.59 6.97 -5.19
CA ILE A 64 10.73 6.74 -4.02
C ILE A 64 10.78 5.26 -3.62
N TYR A 65 10.70 4.36 -4.58
CA TYR A 65 10.81 2.93 -4.31
C TYR A 65 12.14 2.59 -3.61
N ASP A 66 13.25 3.09 -4.13
CA ASP A 66 14.57 2.83 -3.56
C ASP A 66 14.71 3.41 -2.16
N GLU A 67 14.20 4.62 -1.92
CA GLU A 67 14.21 5.25 -0.61
C GLU A 67 13.38 4.45 0.41
N MET A 68 12.20 4.00 0.00
CA MET A 68 11.34 3.18 0.85
C MET A 68 12.02 1.86 1.20
N LYS A 69 12.64 1.19 0.23
CA LYS A 69 13.38 -0.04 0.46
C LYS A 69 14.56 0.16 1.42
N ARG A 70 15.24 1.29 1.30
CA ARG A 70 16.37 1.62 2.17
C ARG A 70 15.93 1.78 3.62
N HIS A 71 14.80 2.44 3.86
CA HIS A 71 14.33 2.75 5.20
C HIS A 71 13.49 1.64 5.84
N PHE A 72 12.71 0.93 5.05
CA PHE A 72 11.73 -0.03 5.57
C PHE A 72 11.96 -1.48 5.13
N GLN A 73 12.90 -1.71 4.24
CA GLN A 73 13.34 -3.05 3.83
C GLN A 73 12.20 -4.02 3.51
N GLU A 74 12.08 -5.10 4.27
CA GLU A 74 11.10 -6.17 4.03
C GLU A 74 9.64 -5.70 4.17
N LEU A 75 9.40 -4.58 4.84
CA LEU A 75 8.04 -4.04 4.98
C LEU A 75 7.51 -3.43 3.68
N VAL A 76 8.38 -3.14 2.72
CA VAL A 76 7.92 -2.65 1.42
C VAL A 76 7.52 -3.84 0.56
N PHE A 77 6.29 -3.86 0.08
CA PHE A 77 5.85 -4.92 -0.82
C PHE A 77 6.64 -4.89 -2.12
N ARG A 78 6.97 -6.07 -2.65
CA ARG A 78 7.60 -6.19 -3.97
C ARG A 78 6.63 -5.74 -5.07
N THR A 79 5.36 -6.06 -4.88
CA THR A 79 4.30 -5.66 -5.80
C THR A 79 4.08 -4.15 -5.70
N VAL A 80 3.97 -3.50 -6.85
CA VAL A 80 3.56 -2.09 -6.93
C VAL A 80 2.26 -2.01 -7.73
N ILE A 81 1.43 -1.02 -7.41
CA ILE A 81 0.21 -0.80 -8.17
C ILE A 81 0.51 0.30 -9.17
N GLN A 82 0.54 -0.07 -10.43
CA GLN A 82 0.85 0.83 -11.52
C GLN A 82 -0.32 1.77 -11.79
N ARG A 83 -0.01 2.96 -12.26
CA ARG A 83 -1.02 3.91 -12.71
C ARG A 83 -1.83 3.26 -13.84
N ASN A 84 -3.15 3.15 -13.66
CA ASN A 84 -4.00 2.44 -14.60
C ASN A 84 -5.41 3.03 -14.62
N VAL A 85 -5.88 3.42 -15.80
CA VAL A 85 -7.18 4.04 -15.99
C VAL A 85 -8.32 3.11 -15.58
N LYS A 86 -8.17 1.81 -15.77
CA LYS A 86 -9.20 0.82 -15.42
C LYS A 86 -9.52 0.80 -13.94
N LEU A 87 -8.54 1.09 -13.08
CA LEU A 87 -8.78 1.20 -11.64
C LEU A 87 -9.65 2.40 -11.29
N SER A 88 -9.55 3.48 -12.07
CA SER A 88 -10.40 4.65 -11.89
C SER A 88 -11.78 4.46 -12.48
N GLU A 89 -11.90 3.69 -13.56
CA GLU A 89 -13.16 3.42 -14.25
C GLU A 89 -14.08 2.43 -13.51
N ALA A 90 -13.50 1.38 -12.91
CA ALA A 90 -14.25 0.29 -12.30
C ALA A 90 -15.31 0.78 -11.29
N PRO A 91 -15.01 1.72 -10.36
CA PRO A 91 -16.03 2.20 -9.42
C PRO A 91 -17.21 2.88 -10.11
N SER A 92 -17.00 3.53 -11.26
CA SER A 92 -18.08 4.16 -12.03
C SER A 92 -19.09 3.14 -12.53
N HIS A 93 -18.67 1.88 -12.71
CA HIS A 93 -19.51 0.79 -13.14
C HIS A 93 -20.01 -0.08 -11.97
N GLY A 94 -19.64 0.28 -10.74
CA GLY A 94 -20.03 -0.47 -9.56
C GLY A 94 -19.40 -1.85 -9.48
N LEU A 95 -18.24 -2.06 -10.13
CA LEU A 95 -17.58 -3.35 -10.20
C LEU A 95 -16.18 -3.28 -9.59
N PRO A 96 -15.71 -4.36 -8.93
CA PRO A 96 -14.30 -4.46 -8.60
C PRO A 96 -13.48 -4.57 -9.89
N ALA A 97 -12.21 -4.14 -9.83
CA ALA A 97 -11.34 -4.11 -11.00
C ALA A 97 -11.22 -5.47 -11.68
N ILE A 98 -11.18 -6.54 -10.91
CA ILE A 98 -11.09 -7.92 -11.42
C ILE A 98 -12.30 -8.27 -12.30
N LEU A 99 -13.49 -7.82 -11.92
CA LEU A 99 -14.70 -8.08 -12.70
C LEU A 99 -14.88 -7.10 -13.85
N TYR A 100 -14.37 -5.88 -13.70
CA TYR A 100 -14.45 -4.86 -14.75
C TYR A 100 -13.51 -5.17 -15.91
N ASP A 101 -12.24 -5.48 -15.61
CA ASP A 101 -11.25 -5.82 -16.63
C ASP A 101 -10.14 -6.68 -15.99
N ALA A 102 -10.34 -7.99 -15.99
CA ALA A 102 -9.42 -8.93 -15.34
C ALA A 102 -8.03 -8.97 -15.97
N VAL A 103 -7.89 -8.55 -17.24
CA VAL A 103 -6.60 -8.57 -17.93
C VAL A 103 -5.87 -7.23 -17.85
N SER A 104 -6.48 -6.21 -17.23
CA SER A 104 -5.83 -4.92 -17.06
C SER A 104 -4.61 -5.02 -16.14
N THR A 105 -3.65 -4.13 -16.34
CA THR A 105 -2.46 -4.06 -15.50
C THR A 105 -2.83 -3.85 -14.03
N GLY A 106 -3.80 -2.97 -13.76
CA GLY A 106 -4.26 -2.71 -12.39
C GLY A 106 -4.82 -3.95 -11.71
N ALA A 107 -5.69 -4.70 -12.39
CA ALA A 107 -6.24 -5.93 -11.84
C ALA A 107 -5.15 -6.96 -11.57
N LYS A 108 -4.21 -7.12 -12.48
CA LYS A 108 -3.07 -8.03 -12.31
C LYS A 108 -2.19 -7.63 -11.13
N ASN A 109 -1.97 -6.34 -10.94
CA ASN A 109 -1.19 -5.85 -9.80
C ASN A 109 -1.86 -6.20 -8.48
N TYR A 110 -3.16 -6.00 -8.34
CA TYR A 110 -3.88 -6.35 -7.12
C TYR A 110 -3.91 -7.85 -6.86
N LEU A 111 -4.00 -8.67 -7.89
CA LEU A 111 -3.88 -10.12 -7.74
C LEU A 111 -2.49 -10.52 -7.26
N ALA A 112 -1.46 -9.89 -7.81
CA ALA A 112 -0.08 -10.13 -7.37
C ALA A 112 0.11 -9.72 -5.91
N LEU A 113 -0.48 -8.59 -5.49
CA LEU A 113 -0.45 -8.15 -4.10
C LEU A 113 -1.11 -9.17 -3.19
N ALA A 114 -2.28 -9.68 -3.56
CA ALA A 114 -2.98 -10.69 -2.77
C ALA A 114 -2.12 -11.93 -2.58
N LYS A 115 -1.46 -12.39 -3.63
CA LYS A 115 -0.54 -13.53 -3.57
C LYS A 115 0.64 -13.26 -2.65
N GLU A 116 1.21 -12.07 -2.71
CA GLU A 116 2.33 -11.68 -1.87
C GLU A 116 1.94 -11.66 -0.39
N ILE A 117 0.78 -11.12 -0.06
CA ILE A 117 0.28 -11.09 1.32
C ILE A 117 0.07 -12.50 1.85
N LEU A 118 -0.57 -13.37 1.06
CA LEU A 118 -0.80 -14.75 1.46
C LEU A 118 0.53 -15.50 1.66
N SER A 119 1.49 -15.27 0.79
CA SER A 119 2.81 -15.88 0.88
C SER A 119 3.54 -15.47 2.17
N ARG A 120 3.47 -14.20 2.55
CA ARG A 120 4.07 -13.71 3.78
C ARG A 120 3.44 -14.35 5.02
N ARG A 121 2.13 -14.57 5.02
CA ARG A 121 1.42 -15.18 6.15
C ARG A 121 1.75 -16.66 6.31
N VAL A 122 2.02 -17.37 5.24
CA VAL A 122 2.43 -18.77 5.29
C VAL A 122 3.82 -18.94 5.89
N GLU A 123 4.70 -17.96 5.69
CA GLU A 123 6.07 -17.97 6.22
C GLU A 123 6.15 -17.64 7.72
N GLU A 124 5.08 -17.08 8.26
CA GLU A 124 4.96 -16.82 9.68
C GLU A 124 4.58 -18.11 10.44
#